data_ac3b945554addfc3eb7df0d2a0c2122a
#
_entry.id   ac3b945554addfc3eb7df0d2a0c2122a
#
_cell.length_a   1.000
_cell.length_b   1.000
_cell.length_c   1.000
_cell.angle_alpha   90.00
_cell.angle_beta   90.00
_cell.angle_gamma   90.00
#
_symmetry.space_group_name_H-M   'P 1'
#
loop_
_entity.id
_entity.type
_entity.pdbx_description
1 polymer ?
#
loop_
_entity_poly.entity_id
_entity_poly.type
_entity_poly.pdbx_seq_one_letter_code
_entity_poly.pdbx_strand_id
1 'polypeptide(L)'
;MTCDRPIELAVQIISAIATAAAVIVALRDSHRARNVHDEDMRRRQAEGVSCWLEDLGPDDHPYDSAFLYMRTVLSNKSESPVYNVVITCVGIQGNGPEPNGELAGPDYECRSYISVLPPGSWSTLLPTHGRGMGIVLGSEIAFTDARGTSWIRRANGHLKTIDTPPINFYGISLPIPWATCDRMER
;
A
#
# COMPACT_ATOMS: atom_id res chain seq x y z
N MET A 1 33.29 -66.16 9.66
CA MET A 1 32.64 -65.24 8.71
C MET A 1 31.38 -64.61 9.33
N THR A 2 31.47 -63.62 10.23
CA THR A 2 30.28 -62.94 10.83
C THR A 2 30.62 -61.58 11.47
N CYS A 3 31.66 -60.87 10.94
CA CYS A 3 32.02 -59.56 11.55
C CYS A 3 31.56 -58.32 10.76
N ASP A 4 30.92 -58.49 9.58
CA ASP A 4 30.63 -57.38 8.65
C ASP A 4 29.23 -56.79 8.88
N ARG A 5 28.26 -57.50 9.48
CA ARG A 5 26.89 -57.02 9.70
C ARG A 5 26.76 -55.75 10.54
N PRO A 6 27.50 -55.55 11.65
CA PRO A 6 27.32 -54.32 12.44
C PRO A 6 27.87 -53.08 11.72
N ILE A 7 28.88 -53.22 10.88
CA ILE A 7 29.46 -52.11 10.10
C ILE A 7 28.49 -51.69 9.00
N GLU A 8 27.86 -52.61 8.29
CA GLU A 8 26.86 -52.32 7.24
C GLU A 8 25.64 -51.59 7.84
N LEU A 9 25.17 -52.03 9.00
CA LEU A 9 24.04 -51.39 9.69
C LEU A 9 24.37 -49.95 10.11
N ALA A 10 25.58 -49.72 10.64
CA ALA A 10 26.03 -48.39 11.01
C ALA A 10 26.10 -47.44 9.81
N VAL A 11 26.62 -47.91 8.68
CA VAL A 11 26.70 -47.13 7.42
C VAL A 11 25.30 -46.81 6.91
N GLN A 12 24.35 -47.72 6.96
CA GLN A 12 22.98 -47.50 6.54
C GLN A 12 22.28 -46.43 7.43
N ILE A 13 22.48 -46.48 8.74
CA ILE A 13 21.92 -45.51 9.68
C ILE A 13 22.51 -44.12 9.41
N ILE A 14 23.81 -44.02 9.25
CA ILE A 14 24.47 -42.74 8.96
C ILE A 14 23.97 -42.16 7.63
N SER A 15 23.84 -42.98 6.60
CA SER A 15 23.33 -42.58 5.30
C SER A 15 21.86 -42.09 5.40
N ALA A 16 21.02 -42.78 6.14
CA ALA A 16 19.64 -42.39 6.35
C ALA A 16 19.53 -41.05 7.08
N ILE A 17 20.34 -40.83 8.13
CA ILE A 17 20.41 -39.57 8.86
C ILE A 17 20.90 -38.45 7.95
N ALA A 18 21.93 -38.64 7.16
CA ALA A 18 22.48 -37.68 6.23
C ALA A 18 21.42 -37.27 5.17
N THR A 19 20.69 -38.27 4.64
CA THR A 19 19.63 -38.05 3.66
C THR A 19 18.47 -37.25 4.29
N ALA A 20 18.04 -37.59 5.50
CA ALA A 20 17.00 -36.86 6.22
C ALA A 20 17.42 -35.42 6.49
N ALA A 21 18.65 -35.18 6.94
CA ALA A 21 19.18 -33.84 7.15
C ALA A 21 19.23 -33.04 5.85
N ALA A 22 19.65 -33.60 4.74
CA ALA A 22 19.67 -32.95 3.43
C ALA A 22 18.25 -32.53 2.97
N VAL A 23 17.26 -33.41 3.16
CA VAL A 23 15.86 -33.10 2.85
C VAL A 23 15.33 -31.96 3.70
N ILE A 24 15.61 -31.92 5.01
CA ILE A 24 15.19 -30.85 5.90
C ILE A 24 15.81 -29.50 5.48
N VAL A 25 17.09 -29.49 5.12
CA VAL A 25 17.75 -28.26 4.63
C VAL A 25 17.14 -27.82 3.32
N ALA A 26 16.93 -28.70 2.36
CA ALA A 26 16.31 -28.36 1.08
C ALA A 26 14.87 -27.80 1.24
N LEU A 27 14.09 -28.36 2.16
CA LEU A 27 12.76 -27.86 2.47
C LEU A 27 12.80 -26.45 3.10
N ARG A 28 13.72 -26.22 4.04
CA ARG A 28 13.91 -24.89 4.65
C ARG A 28 14.34 -23.85 3.62
N ASP A 29 15.25 -24.18 2.73
CA ASP A 29 15.72 -23.26 1.69
C ASP A 29 14.59 -22.97 0.68
N SER A 30 13.80 -23.97 0.30
CA SER A 30 12.63 -23.79 -0.55
C SER A 30 11.58 -22.88 0.10
N HIS A 31 11.31 -23.03 1.41
CA HIS A 31 10.39 -22.15 2.13
C HIS A 31 10.91 -20.71 2.21
N ARG A 32 12.22 -20.53 2.47
CA ARG A 32 12.83 -19.19 2.49
C ARG A 32 12.75 -18.51 1.12
N ALA A 33 13.08 -19.24 0.06
CA ALA A 33 13.01 -18.69 -1.30
C ALA A 33 11.59 -18.28 -1.69
N ARG A 34 10.57 -19.06 -1.30
CA ARG A 34 9.15 -18.70 -1.53
C ARG A 34 8.76 -17.43 -0.76
N ASN A 35 9.14 -17.32 0.51
CA ASN A 35 8.81 -16.16 1.32
C ASN A 35 9.43 -14.87 0.75
N VAL A 36 10.70 -14.91 0.35
CA VAL A 36 11.38 -13.78 -0.30
C VAL A 36 10.68 -13.40 -1.61
N HIS A 37 10.34 -14.40 -2.43
CA HIS A 37 9.62 -14.13 -3.68
C HIS A 37 8.23 -13.52 -3.45
N ASP A 38 7.51 -13.98 -2.44
CA ASP A 38 6.19 -13.45 -2.09
C ASP A 38 6.26 -12.01 -1.55
N GLU A 39 7.27 -11.69 -0.75
CA GLU A 39 7.53 -10.33 -0.28
C GLU A 39 7.89 -9.39 -1.44
N ASP A 40 8.76 -9.82 -2.34
CA ASP A 40 9.12 -9.05 -3.54
C ASP A 40 7.90 -8.79 -4.44
N MET A 41 7.04 -9.79 -4.64
CA MET A 41 5.83 -9.63 -5.44
C MET A 41 4.83 -8.66 -4.82
N ARG A 42 4.65 -8.70 -3.49
CA ARG A 42 3.80 -7.73 -2.76
C ARG A 42 4.34 -6.32 -2.91
N ARG A 43 5.63 -6.14 -2.70
CA ARG A 43 6.28 -4.85 -2.81
C ARG A 43 6.18 -4.28 -4.22
N ARG A 44 6.38 -5.09 -5.25
CA ARG A 44 6.20 -4.68 -6.66
C ARG A 44 4.80 -4.19 -6.95
N GLN A 45 3.75 -4.86 -6.43
CA GLN A 45 2.39 -4.38 -6.55
C GLN A 45 2.24 -3.01 -5.89
N ALA A 46 2.70 -2.85 -4.65
CA ALA A 46 2.60 -1.61 -3.91
C ALA A 46 3.42 -0.47 -4.55
N GLU A 47 4.59 -0.77 -5.11
CA GLU A 47 5.41 0.18 -5.86
C GLU A 47 4.71 0.75 -7.10
N GLY A 48 3.82 -0.04 -7.71
CA GLY A 48 2.99 0.38 -8.84
C GLY A 48 1.85 1.32 -8.49
N VAL A 49 1.56 1.56 -7.20
CA VAL A 49 0.46 2.44 -6.77
C VAL A 49 1.00 3.79 -6.33
N SER A 50 0.44 4.86 -6.86
CA SER A 50 0.83 6.24 -6.53
C SER A 50 -0.34 7.20 -6.69
N CYS A 51 -0.24 8.37 -6.04
CA CYS A 51 -1.16 9.48 -6.24
C CYS A 51 -0.39 10.81 -6.27
N TRP A 52 -1.00 11.81 -6.90
CA TRP A 52 -0.51 13.19 -6.89
C TRP A 52 -1.66 14.16 -7.09
N LEU A 53 -1.45 15.40 -6.66
CA LEU A 53 -2.42 16.48 -6.81
C LEU A 53 -2.19 17.22 -8.12
N GLU A 54 -3.29 17.55 -8.79
CA GLU A 54 -3.32 18.45 -9.94
C GLU A 54 -4.29 19.60 -9.66
N ASP A 55 -3.99 20.77 -10.21
CA ASP A 55 -4.91 21.90 -10.13
C ASP A 55 -6.17 21.62 -10.94
N LEU A 56 -7.30 21.97 -10.35
CA LEU A 56 -8.55 22.09 -11.08
C LEU A 56 -8.50 23.33 -11.97
N GLY A 57 -9.01 23.20 -13.18
CA GLY A 57 -9.32 24.37 -14.00
C GLY A 57 -10.40 25.25 -13.32
N PRO A 58 -10.50 26.53 -13.71
CA PRO A 58 -11.47 27.44 -13.09
C PRO A 58 -12.94 26.97 -13.16
N ASP A 59 -13.26 26.17 -14.17
CA ASP A 59 -14.61 25.66 -14.43
C ASP A 59 -14.90 24.31 -13.73
N ASP A 60 -13.89 23.68 -13.13
CA ASP A 60 -14.00 22.35 -12.54
C ASP A 60 -14.28 22.37 -11.02
N HIS A 61 -14.36 23.55 -10.40
CA HIS A 61 -14.62 23.66 -8.97
C HIS A 61 -16.12 23.45 -8.67
N PRO A 62 -16.45 22.61 -7.67
CA PRO A 62 -17.83 22.49 -7.20
C PRO A 62 -18.33 23.84 -6.68
N TYR A 63 -19.40 24.34 -7.26
CA TYR A 63 -19.92 25.70 -7.03
C TYR A 63 -20.46 26.00 -5.61
N ASP A 64 -20.63 24.99 -4.76
CA ASP A 64 -21.35 25.15 -3.49
C ASP A 64 -20.66 24.42 -2.32
N SER A 65 -19.34 24.53 -2.21
CA SER A 65 -18.64 23.85 -1.13
C SER A 65 -17.85 24.81 -0.25
N ALA A 66 -17.90 24.57 1.07
CA ALA A 66 -17.05 25.23 2.05
C ALA A 66 -15.55 24.85 1.89
N PHE A 67 -15.25 23.85 1.07
CA PHE A 67 -13.92 23.34 0.82
C PHE A 67 -13.44 23.70 -0.57
N LEU A 68 -12.14 23.97 -0.68
CA LEU A 68 -11.47 23.94 -1.96
C LEU A 68 -11.12 22.48 -2.29
N TYR A 69 -11.28 22.13 -3.56
CA TYR A 69 -10.96 20.78 -4.04
C TYR A 69 -9.75 20.82 -4.96
N MET A 70 -8.99 19.74 -4.96
CA MET A 70 -7.97 19.46 -5.96
C MET A 70 -8.27 18.14 -6.65
N ARG A 71 -7.98 18.07 -7.94
CA ARG A 71 -7.99 16.80 -8.65
C ARG A 71 -6.85 15.95 -8.13
N THR A 72 -7.15 14.75 -7.68
CA THR A 72 -6.14 13.77 -7.32
C THR A 72 -6.09 12.71 -8.39
N VAL A 73 -4.94 12.57 -9.01
CA VAL A 73 -4.68 11.49 -9.96
C VAL A 73 -4.18 10.28 -9.19
N LEU A 74 -4.76 9.13 -9.50
CA LEU A 74 -4.46 7.84 -8.91
C LEU A 74 -3.93 6.93 -10.00
N SER A 75 -2.77 6.36 -9.79
CA SER A 75 -2.16 5.43 -10.74
C SER A 75 -1.96 4.08 -10.08
N ASN A 76 -2.62 3.06 -10.60
CA ASN A 76 -2.36 1.66 -10.26
C ASN A 76 -1.75 0.97 -11.49
N LYS A 77 -0.42 0.92 -11.54
CA LYS A 77 0.33 0.25 -12.62
C LYS A 77 0.53 -1.24 -12.38
N SER A 78 0.01 -1.77 -11.28
CA SER A 78 0.03 -3.21 -11.04
C SER A 78 -1.05 -3.93 -11.87
N GLU A 79 -0.96 -5.24 -11.96
CA GLU A 79 -1.94 -6.06 -12.68
C GLU A 79 -3.19 -6.40 -11.86
N SER A 80 -3.23 -6.00 -10.59
CA SER A 80 -4.29 -6.35 -9.66
C SER A 80 -4.91 -5.12 -9.02
N PRO A 81 -6.19 -5.15 -8.65
CA PRO A 81 -6.81 -4.05 -7.91
C PRO A 81 -6.21 -3.93 -6.51
N VAL A 82 -6.33 -2.72 -5.94
CA VAL A 82 -6.07 -2.46 -4.52
C VAL A 82 -7.35 -1.99 -3.85
N TYR A 83 -7.44 -2.17 -2.54
CA TYR A 83 -8.67 -2.04 -1.77
C TYR A 83 -8.50 -1.07 -0.60
N ASN A 84 -9.61 -0.61 -0.03
CA ASN A 84 -9.63 0.25 1.15
C ASN A 84 -8.69 1.46 1.01
N VAL A 85 -8.75 2.10 -0.16
CA VAL A 85 -7.86 3.22 -0.49
C VAL A 85 -8.28 4.45 0.29
N VAL A 86 -7.35 5.02 1.03
CA VAL A 86 -7.49 6.29 1.74
C VAL A 86 -6.48 7.27 1.17
N ILE A 87 -6.97 8.39 0.67
CA ILE A 87 -6.14 9.47 0.13
C ILE A 87 -6.23 10.63 1.11
N THR A 88 -5.11 11.18 1.50
CA THR A 88 -5.05 12.29 2.47
C THR A 88 -4.26 13.46 1.87
N CYS A 89 -4.83 14.66 1.94
CA CYS A 89 -4.10 15.88 1.65
C CYS A 89 -3.16 16.21 2.81
N VAL A 90 -1.91 16.52 2.53
CA VAL A 90 -0.88 16.84 3.53
C VAL A 90 -0.11 18.09 3.12
N GLY A 91 0.49 18.76 4.10
CA GLY A 91 1.36 19.92 3.89
C GLY A 91 2.79 19.46 3.56
N ILE A 92 3.33 19.93 2.44
CA ILE A 92 4.75 19.74 2.10
C ILE A 92 5.57 20.95 2.56
N GLN A 93 5.01 22.15 2.42
CA GLN A 93 5.69 23.40 2.77
C GLN A 93 4.68 24.45 3.22
N GLY A 94 5.11 25.33 4.12
CA GLY A 94 4.33 26.46 4.62
C GLY A 94 3.46 26.09 5.84
N ASN A 95 2.62 27.02 6.26
CA ASN A 95 1.69 26.84 7.38
C ASN A 95 0.39 26.22 6.86
N GLY A 96 0.47 25.00 6.38
CA GLY A 96 -0.63 24.23 5.79
C GLY A 96 -1.09 23.07 6.68
N PRO A 97 -1.75 22.08 6.09
CA PRO A 97 -2.12 20.85 6.77
C PRO A 97 -0.94 20.12 7.40
N GLU A 98 -1.23 19.18 8.30
CA GLU A 98 -0.21 18.31 8.91
C GLU A 98 0.66 17.63 7.84
N PRO A 99 1.96 17.41 8.11
CA PRO A 99 2.89 16.87 7.13
C PRO A 99 2.64 15.39 6.79
N ASN A 100 1.81 14.73 7.57
CA ASN A 100 1.32 13.37 7.27
C ASN A 100 -0.07 13.13 7.86
N GLY A 101 -0.79 12.18 7.24
CA GLY A 101 -2.17 11.89 7.61
C GLY A 101 -2.35 11.24 8.99
N GLU A 102 -1.30 10.67 9.59
CA GLU A 102 -1.39 10.08 10.95
C GLU A 102 -1.58 11.17 12.00
N LEU A 103 -0.96 12.32 11.82
CA LEU A 103 -1.04 13.46 12.74
C LEU A 103 -2.36 14.22 12.63
N ALA A 104 -3.04 14.10 11.49
CA ALA A 104 -4.27 14.83 11.22
C ALA A 104 -5.52 14.31 11.95
N GLY A 105 -5.40 13.20 12.69
CA GLY A 105 -6.52 12.59 13.44
C GLY A 105 -7.57 11.87 12.58
N PRO A 106 -8.54 11.18 13.22
CA PRO A 106 -9.54 10.37 12.51
C PRO A 106 -10.56 11.20 11.73
N ASP A 107 -10.98 12.34 12.26
CA ASP A 107 -12.03 13.20 11.69
C ASP A 107 -11.48 14.22 10.68
N TYR A 108 -10.29 13.98 10.15
CA TYR A 108 -9.67 14.91 9.21
C TYR A 108 -10.44 14.98 7.89
N GLU A 109 -10.96 16.17 7.59
CA GLU A 109 -11.90 16.41 6.49
C GLU A 109 -11.25 16.35 5.10
N CYS A 110 -9.92 16.53 5.02
CA CYS A 110 -9.19 16.49 3.74
C CYS A 110 -8.75 15.07 3.36
N ARG A 111 -9.72 14.14 3.37
CA ARG A 111 -9.56 12.75 2.93
C ARG A 111 -10.59 12.37 1.90
N SER A 112 -10.21 11.43 1.04
CA SER A 112 -11.12 10.75 0.11
C SER A 112 -10.93 9.24 0.25
N TYR A 113 -12.02 8.49 0.08
CA TYR A 113 -12.07 7.05 0.33
C TYR A 113 -12.56 6.33 -0.91
N ILE A 114 -11.81 5.34 -1.38
CA ILE A 114 -12.18 4.54 -2.55
C ILE A 114 -12.15 3.07 -2.13
N SER A 115 -13.26 2.38 -2.33
CA SER A 115 -13.39 0.98 -1.92
C SER A 115 -12.45 0.06 -2.70
N VAL A 116 -12.37 0.26 -4.02
CA VAL A 116 -11.54 -0.52 -4.95
C VAL A 116 -10.94 0.40 -5.99
N LEU A 117 -9.63 0.32 -6.19
CA LEU A 117 -8.91 1.00 -7.27
C LEU A 117 -8.39 -0.04 -8.25
N PRO A 118 -9.04 -0.23 -9.41
CA PRO A 118 -8.58 -1.16 -10.44
C PRO A 118 -7.25 -0.72 -11.07
N PRO A 119 -6.58 -1.60 -11.83
CA PRO A 119 -5.45 -1.20 -12.67
C PRO A 119 -5.80 -0.08 -13.64
N GLY A 120 -4.88 0.87 -13.81
CA GLY A 120 -5.06 2.01 -14.71
C GLY A 120 -4.80 3.35 -14.06
N SER A 121 -5.23 4.41 -14.74
CA SER A 121 -5.18 5.80 -14.26
C SER A 121 -6.58 6.31 -13.99
N TRP A 122 -6.76 6.91 -12.83
CA TRP A 122 -8.05 7.35 -12.32
C TRP A 122 -7.93 8.75 -11.72
N SER A 123 -9.03 9.45 -11.60
CA SER A 123 -9.07 10.72 -10.88
C SER A 123 -10.23 10.77 -9.90
N THR A 124 -10.04 11.51 -8.83
CA THR A 124 -11.10 11.85 -7.86
C THR A 124 -10.85 13.25 -7.32
N LEU A 125 -11.86 13.82 -6.70
CA LEU A 125 -11.72 15.10 -5.99
C LEU A 125 -11.29 14.86 -4.55
N LEU A 126 -10.29 15.63 -4.11
CA LEU A 126 -9.81 15.62 -2.73
C LEU A 126 -10.09 16.99 -2.11
N PRO A 127 -10.85 17.06 -1.01
CA PRO A 127 -11.05 18.31 -0.30
C PRO A 127 -9.72 18.79 0.30
N THR A 128 -9.53 20.10 0.30
CA THR A 128 -8.33 20.75 0.85
C THR A 128 -8.72 22.01 1.63
N HIS A 129 -7.89 22.41 2.58
CA HIS A 129 -8.11 23.67 3.33
C HIS A 129 -7.70 24.93 2.56
N GLY A 130 -7.46 24.81 1.26
CA GLY A 130 -7.10 25.90 0.40
C GLY A 130 -5.59 26.12 0.28
N ARG A 131 -5.24 26.97 -0.68
CA ARG A 131 -3.87 27.40 -0.95
C ARG A 131 -3.67 28.81 -0.39
N GLY A 132 -2.93 28.91 0.71
CA GLY A 132 -2.36 30.18 1.12
C GLY A 132 -1.08 30.48 0.34
N MET A 133 -0.66 31.73 0.31
CA MET A 133 0.61 32.11 -0.28
C MET A 133 1.76 31.39 0.44
N GLY A 134 2.61 30.67 -0.31
CA GLY A 134 3.72 29.87 0.24
C GLY A 134 3.36 28.49 0.78
N ILE A 135 2.10 28.04 0.62
CA ILE A 135 1.69 26.67 0.98
C ILE A 135 1.85 25.75 -0.23
N VAL A 136 2.54 24.63 -0.03
CA VAL A 136 2.62 23.53 -0.98
C VAL A 136 1.93 22.31 -0.39
N LEU A 137 0.94 21.81 -1.11
CA LEU A 137 0.17 20.62 -0.75
C LEU A 137 0.71 19.39 -1.47
N GLY A 138 0.56 18.24 -0.82
CA GLY A 138 0.83 16.93 -1.37
C GLY A 138 -0.27 15.95 -1.02
N SER A 139 -0.15 14.75 -1.54
CA SER A 139 -1.07 13.66 -1.21
C SER A 139 -0.33 12.44 -0.71
N GLU A 140 -0.92 11.76 0.25
CA GLU A 140 -0.56 10.41 0.69
C GLU A 140 -1.64 9.44 0.25
N ILE A 141 -1.24 8.20 -0.04
CA ILE A 141 -2.18 7.12 -0.35
C ILE A 141 -1.88 5.91 0.52
N ALA A 142 -2.90 5.45 1.25
CA ALA A 142 -2.85 4.18 1.96
C ALA A 142 -3.85 3.21 1.32
N PHE A 143 -3.48 1.93 1.22
CA PHE A 143 -4.28 0.92 0.54
C PHE A 143 -3.93 -0.48 1.02
N THR A 144 -4.82 -1.44 0.76
CA THR A 144 -4.59 -2.87 0.96
C THR A 144 -4.38 -3.53 -0.39
N ASP A 145 -3.30 -4.26 -0.58
CA ASP A 145 -3.01 -4.98 -1.81
C ASP A 145 -3.91 -6.22 -2.00
N ALA A 146 -3.85 -6.85 -3.16
CA ALA A 146 -4.66 -8.04 -3.49
C ALA A 146 -4.35 -9.27 -2.60
N ARG A 147 -3.27 -9.25 -1.85
CA ARG A 147 -2.88 -10.31 -0.91
C ARG A 147 -3.18 -9.98 0.55
N GLY A 148 -3.83 -8.82 0.81
CA GLY A 148 -4.24 -8.39 2.14
C GLY A 148 -3.18 -7.64 2.94
N THR A 149 -2.03 -7.28 2.33
CA THR A 149 -1.02 -6.43 2.99
C THR A 149 -1.40 -4.98 2.83
N SER A 150 -1.35 -4.23 3.92
CA SER A 150 -1.65 -2.80 3.91
C SER A 150 -0.39 -1.96 3.81
N TRP A 151 -0.46 -0.92 3.00
CA TRP A 151 0.64 -0.05 2.61
C TRP A 151 0.26 1.41 2.76
N ILE A 152 1.27 2.25 2.98
CA ILE A 152 1.13 3.69 2.86
C ILE A 152 2.30 4.25 2.05
N ARG A 153 1.98 5.07 1.04
CA ARG A 153 2.94 5.89 0.33
C ARG A 153 2.78 7.33 0.76
N ARG A 154 3.83 7.86 1.36
CA ARG A 154 3.90 9.26 1.80
C ARG A 154 4.06 10.21 0.63
N ALA A 155 3.76 11.49 0.84
CA ALA A 155 3.92 12.53 -0.17
C ALA A 155 5.37 12.67 -0.70
N ASN A 156 6.37 12.31 0.10
CA ASN A 156 7.79 12.25 -0.31
C ASN A 156 8.16 10.98 -1.08
N GLY A 157 7.19 10.12 -1.43
CA GLY A 157 7.38 8.88 -2.17
C GLY A 157 7.75 7.65 -1.31
N HIS A 158 8.04 7.83 -0.01
CA HIS A 158 8.39 6.71 0.87
C HIS A 158 7.22 5.74 1.00
N LEU A 159 7.47 4.46 0.71
CA LEU A 159 6.51 3.36 0.81
C LEU A 159 6.85 2.49 2.02
N LYS A 160 5.88 2.29 2.90
CA LYS A 160 6.01 1.37 4.06
C LYS A 160 4.75 0.53 4.24
N THR A 161 4.89 -0.61 4.89
CA THR A 161 3.75 -1.41 5.38
C THR A 161 3.14 -0.79 6.62
N ILE A 162 1.84 -1.03 6.81
CA ILE A 162 1.11 -0.71 8.03
C ILE A 162 0.42 -1.99 8.55
N ASP A 163 0.30 -2.12 9.87
CA ASP A 163 -0.11 -3.36 10.52
C ASP A 163 -1.62 -3.63 10.42
N THR A 164 -2.40 -2.62 10.09
CA THR A 164 -3.86 -2.70 9.99
C THR A 164 -4.35 -2.12 8.67
N PRO A 165 -5.56 -2.49 8.19
CA PRO A 165 -6.16 -1.85 7.02
C PRO A 165 -6.22 -0.32 7.16
N PRO A 166 -6.10 0.44 6.07
CA PRO A 166 -6.04 1.91 6.09
C PRO A 166 -7.16 2.57 6.90
N ILE A 167 -8.37 2.06 6.82
CA ILE A 167 -9.53 2.56 7.57
C ILE A 167 -9.28 2.50 9.07
N ASN A 168 -8.79 1.37 9.57
CA ASN A 168 -8.49 1.17 10.99
C ASN A 168 -7.24 1.95 11.41
N PHE A 169 -6.23 2.01 10.52
CA PHE A 169 -4.99 2.74 10.76
C PHE A 169 -5.23 4.22 11.04
N TYR A 170 -6.15 4.84 10.32
CA TYR A 170 -6.53 6.24 10.53
C TYR A 170 -7.68 6.40 11.54
N GLY A 171 -8.21 5.33 12.12
CA GLY A 171 -9.32 5.37 13.07
C GLY A 171 -10.64 5.90 12.48
N ILE A 172 -10.86 5.70 11.18
CA ILE A 172 -11.99 6.27 10.45
C ILE A 172 -13.29 5.61 10.91
N SER A 173 -14.26 6.44 11.30
CA SER A 173 -15.57 6.00 11.78
C SER A 173 -16.47 5.50 10.65
N LEU A 174 -17.33 4.53 10.94
CA LEU A 174 -18.36 4.06 10.01
C LEU A 174 -19.64 4.91 10.14
N PRO A 175 -20.42 5.10 9.07
CA PRO A 175 -20.22 4.61 7.71
C PRO A 175 -19.19 5.44 6.94
N ILE A 176 -18.42 4.78 6.05
CA ILE A 176 -17.41 5.45 5.24
C ILE A 176 -18.09 6.11 4.04
N PRO A 177 -17.84 7.41 3.79
CA PRO A 177 -18.35 8.09 2.60
C PRO A 177 -17.49 7.75 1.38
N TRP A 178 -17.74 6.59 0.79
CA TRP A 178 -17.00 6.14 -0.39
C TRP A 178 -17.18 7.09 -1.57
N ALA A 179 -16.08 7.59 -2.09
CA ALA A 179 -16.05 8.41 -3.30
C ALA A 179 -16.00 7.54 -4.56
N THR A 180 -16.47 8.09 -5.66
CA THR A 180 -16.26 7.55 -7.00
C THR A 180 -14.93 8.05 -7.57
N CYS A 181 -14.34 7.26 -8.47
CA CYS A 181 -13.21 7.70 -9.27
C CYS A 181 -13.54 7.55 -10.75
N ASP A 182 -13.14 8.54 -11.54
CA ASP A 182 -13.34 8.58 -12.97
C ASP A 182 -12.09 8.05 -13.69
N ARG A 183 -12.31 7.24 -14.71
CA ARG A 183 -11.20 6.72 -15.50
C ARG A 183 -10.62 7.84 -16.36
N MET A 184 -9.32 8.01 -16.28
CA MET A 184 -8.61 8.94 -17.17
C MET A 184 -8.33 8.25 -18.50
N GLU A 185 -8.87 8.80 -19.58
CA GLU A 185 -8.49 8.41 -20.93
C GLU A 185 -7.12 9.04 -21.25
N ARG A 186 -6.25 8.24 -21.84
CA ARG A 186 -4.91 8.71 -22.27
C ARG A 186 -5.01 9.43 -23.59
#